data_25c4e7b8510aad2de85fc5e5fe586abc
#
_entry.id   25c4e7b8510aad2de85fc5e5fe586abc
#
_cell.length_a   1.000
_cell.length_b   1.000
_cell.length_c   1.000
_cell.angle_alpha   90.00
_cell.angle_beta   90.00
_cell.angle_gamma   90.00
#
_symmetry.space_group_name_H-M   'P 1'
#
loop_
_entity.id
_entity.type
_entity.pdbx_description
1 polymer ?
#
loop_
_entity_poly.entity_id
_entity_poly.type
_entity_poly.pdbx_seq_one_letter_code
_entity_poly.pdbx_strand_id
1 'polypeptide(L)'
;FCTLAFSKINPDRSIEYGGEISRDSTFRIAVNKFTEAIAASTTVSNTDILRMAYVGRARAKLDLKDYAGAKADAQQVPAGYLKNATYSATVGRRNNLVWADNATTNRSSSIGEPYRSITGDPRVPVTATTTTSATGILHFFQTKYATVDAPIPLAKYQEAQLIIAEAEIRAGNLPGALPILAAERVRGAQPAFTGVTSADYLAELIDQRRRELFLEGQELEDIIRFGLNIAPTTGSAYHFGGTYGNQICFPLPSAERLNNPLIGS
;
A
#
# COMPACT_ATOMS: atom_id res chain seq x y z
N PHE A 1 7.08 7.94 -4.81
CA PHE A 1 7.99 8.94 -5.37
C PHE A 1 7.93 10.24 -4.58
N CYS A 2 9.05 11.00 -4.52
CA CYS A 2 9.06 12.34 -3.91
C CYS A 2 8.23 13.31 -4.76
N THR A 3 8.47 13.25 -6.08
CA THR A 3 7.78 13.96 -7.13
C THR A 3 7.68 13.07 -8.35
N LEU A 4 6.82 13.39 -9.28
CA LEU A 4 6.66 12.68 -10.55
C LEU A 4 6.73 13.66 -11.72
N ALA A 5 7.10 13.15 -12.90
CA ALA A 5 6.94 13.83 -14.16
C ALA A 5 6.29 12.87 -15.16
N PHE A 6 5.34 13.35 -15.93
CA PHE A 6 4.67 12.55 -16.94
C PHE A 6 5.03 13.07 -18.32
N SER A 7 5.90 12.35 -19.03
CA SER A 7 6.24 12.64 -20.42
C SER A 7 5.41 11.76 -21.35
N LYS A 8 5.07 12.27 -22.52
CA LYS A 8 4.29 11.58 -23.53
C LYS A 8 5.10 11.42 -24.82
N ILE A 9 5.02 10.25 -25.40
CA ILE A 9 5.58 10.01 -26.75
C ILE A 9 4.47 10.25 -27.76
N ASN A 10 4.68 11.20 -28.65
CA ASN A 10 3.77 11.52 -29.75
C ASN A 10 3.88 10.48 -30.89
N PRO A 11 2.89 10.42 -31.81
CA PRO A 11 2.93 9.49 -32.96
C PRO A 11 4.15 9.66 -33.86
N ASP A 12 4.72 10.86 -33.94
CA ASP A 12 5.95 11.19 -34.70
C ASP A 12 7.24 10.85 -33.92
N ARG A 13 7.12 10.20 -32.74
CA ARG A 13 8.20 9.86 -31.83
C ARG A 13 8.85 11.04 -31.10
N SER A 14 8.38 12.25 -31.28
CA SER A 14 8.79 13.37 -30.42
C SER A 14 8.31 13.15 -28.97
N ILE A 15 9.03 13.73 -28.02
CA ILE A 15 8.70 13.65 -26.59
C ILE A 15 8.10 15.00 -26.15
N GLU A 16 6.88 14.94 -25.67
CA GLU A 16 6.25 16.04 -24.94
C GLU A 16 6.58 15.86 -23.45
N TYR A 17 7.52 16.68 -22.97
CA TYR A 17 7.99 16.57 -21.59
C TYR A 17 6.98 17.17 -20.62
N GLY A 18 6.72 16.46 -19.52
CA GLY A 18 5.97 16.96 -18.37
C GLY A 18 6.91 17.59 -17.35
N GLY A 19 6.47 18.68 -16.74
CA GLY A 19 7.16 19.26 -15.59
C GLY A 19 7.02 18.41 -14.32
N GLU A 20 7.85 18.72 -13.34
CA GLU A 20 7.81 18.06 -12.02
C GLU A 20 6.52 18.40 -11.28
N ILE A 21 5.82 17.41 -10.77
CA ILE A 21 4.58 17.57 -10.01
C ILE A 21 4.73 16.96 -8.61
N SER A 22 4.12 17.60 -7.64
CA SER A 22 4.14 17.12 -6.25
C SER A 22 3.33 15.84 -6.07
N ARG A 23 3.60 15.11 -4.99
CA ARG A 23 2.82 13.96 -4.53
C ARG A 23 1.33 14.29 -4.42
N ASP A 24 0.97 15.42 -3.79
CA ASP A 24 -0.42 15.84 -3.64
C ASP A 24 -1.10 16.13 -4.99
N SER A 25 -0.37 16.74 -5.94
CA SER A 25 -0.89 16.96 -7.31
C SER A 25 -1.15 15.62 -8.01
N THR A 26 -0.29 14.64 -7.80
CA THR A 26 -0.49 13.28 -8.33
C THR A 26 -1.75 12.63 -7.75
N PHE A 27 -1.98 12.75 -6.44
CA PHE A 27 -3.23 12.25 -5.83
C PHE A 27 -4.48 12.97 -6.33
N ARG A 28 -4.42 14.30 -6.58
CA ARG A 28 -5.54 15.03 -7.21
C ARG A 28 -5.83 14.51 -8.62
N ILE A 29 -4.81 14.23 -9.40
CA ILE A 29 -4.95 13.60 -10.73
C ILE A 29 -5.61 12.23 -10.57
N ALA A 30 -5.19 11.41 -9.60
CA ALA A 30 -5.78 10.10 -9.33
C ALA A 30 -7.25 10.22 -8.94
N VAL A 31 -7.63 11.16 -8.07
CA VAL A 31 -9.04 11.43 -7.71
C VAL A 31 -9.88 11.73 -8.95
N ASN A 32 -9.36 12.57 -9.87
CA ASN A 32 -10.05 12.89 -11.10
C ASN A 32 -10.21 11.66 -12.01
N LYS A 33 -9.17 10.85 -12.18
CA LYS A 33 -9.21 9.63 -12.99
C LYS A 33 -10.16 8.58 -12.42
N PHE A 34 -10.19 8.39 -11.12
CA PHE A 34 -11.17 7.53 -10.48
C PHE A 34 -12.60 8.07 -10.59
N THR A 35 -12.78 9.39 -10.61
CA THR A 35 -14.10 10.01 -10.84
C THR A 35 -14.59 9.74 -12.25
N GLU A 36 -13.73 9.87 -13.26
CA GLU A 36 -14.03 9.49 -14.64
C GLU A 36 -14.38 7.98 -14.74
N ALA A 37 -13.60 7.12 -14.05
CA ALA A 37 -13.85 5.68 -14.04
C ALA A 37 -15.19 5.32 -13.37
N ILE A 38 -15.56 5.99 -12.28
CA ILE A 38 -16.87 5.81 -11.63
C ILE A 38 -17.99 6.17 -12.59
N ALA A 39 -17.92 7.33 -13.25
CA ALA A 39 -18.93 7.76 -14.22
C ALA A 39 -19.07 6.76 -15.38
N ALA A 40 -17.95 6.36 -15.99
CA ALA A 40 -17.93 5.41 -17.09
C ALA A 40 -18.50 4.04 -16.67
N SER A 41 -18.08 3.52 -15.51
CA SER A 41 -18.52 2.22 -14.98
C SER A 41 -20.02 2.22 -14.65
N THR A 42 -20.54 3.33 -14.17
CA THR A 42 -21.98 3.51 -13.91
C THR A 42 -22.78 3.45 -15.22
N THR A 43 -22.31 4.14 -16.27
CA THR A 43 -22.96 4.16 -17.58
C THR A 43 -23.11 2.77 -18.20
N VAL A 44 -22.06 1.91 -18.05
CA VAL A 44 -22.05 0.55 -18.61
C VAL A 44 -22.44 -0.52 -17.58
N SER A 45 -22.91 -0.13 -16.40
CA SER A 45 -23.31 -1.03 -15.30
C SER A 45 -22.22 -2.02 -14.88
N ASN A 46 -20.95 -1.65 -15.01
CA ASN A 46 -19.82 -2.47 -14.57
C ASN A 46 -19.56 -2.26 -13.07
N THR A 47 -20.27 -2.99 -12.23
CA THR A 47 -20.22 -2.84 -10.77
C THR A 47 -18.87 -3.25 -10.17
N ASP A 48 -18.11 -4.13 -10.81
CA ASP A 48 -16.79 -4.57 -10.34
C ASP A 48 -15.77 -3.42 -10.47
N ILE A 49 -15.66 -2.80 -11.64
CA ILE A 49 -14.78 -1.65 -11.85
C ILE A 49 -15.25 -0.43 -11.06
N LEU A 50 -16.55 -0.22 -10.94
CA LEU A 50 -17.15 0.85 -10.14
C LEU A 50 -16.65 0.78 -8.67
N ARG A 51 -16.71 -0.40 -8.06
CA ARG A 51 -16.27 -0.61 -6.67
C ARG A 51 -14.77 -0.44 -6.52
N MET A 52 -13.98 -0.95 -7.48
CA MET A 52 -12.53 -0.73 -7.52
C MET A 52 -12.19 0.76 -7.56
N ALA A 53 -12.90 1.53 -8.39
CA ALA A 53 -12.70 2.96 -8.54
C ALA A 53 -13.08 3.72 -7.25
N TYR A 54 -14.11 3.30 -6.53
CA TYR A 54 -14.43 3.87 -5.22
C TYR A 54 -13.30 3.62 -4.20
N VAL A 55 -12.74 2.41 -4.09
CA VAL A 55 -11.61 2.14 -3.20
C VAL A 55 -10.40 2.98 -3.58
N GLY A 56 -10.06 3.03 -4.87
CA GLY A 56 -8.93 3.82 -5.37
C GLY A 56 -9.09 5.31 -5.10
N ARG A 57 -10.30 5.87 -5.30
CA ARG A 57 -10.58 7.28 -5.01
C ARG A 57 -10.57 7.57 -3.51
N ALA A 58 -11.11 6.67 -2.69
CA ALA A 58 -11.05 6.76 -1.24
C ALA A 58 -9.61 6.79 -0.73
N ARG A 59 -8.74 5.92 -1.24
CA ARG A 59 -7.31 5.89 -0.93
C ARG A 59 -6.63 7.21 -1.28
N ALA A 60 -6.83 7.72 -2.50
CA ALA A 60 -6.23 8.99 -2.94
C ALA A 60 -6.72 10.18 -2.10
N LYS A 61 -8.01 10.22 -1.74
CA LYS A 61 -8.56 11.25 -0.85
C LYS A 61 -8.00 11.14 0.57
N LEU A 62 -7.82 9.91 1.08
CA LEU A 62 -7.23 9.67 2.38
C LEU A 62 -5.81 10.26 2.46
N ASP A 63 -5.00 10.05 1.43
CA ASP A 63 -3.63 10.59 1.34
C ASP A 63 -3.59 12.12 1.16
N LEU A 64 -4.66 12.70 0.61
CA LEU A 64 -4.90 14.15 0.60
C LEU A 64 -5.50 14.68 1.91
N LYS A 65 -5.74 13.82 2.91
CA LYS A 65 -6.40 14.14 4.19
C LYS A 65 -7.85 14.62 4.05
N ASP A 66 -8.50 14.34 2.91
CA ASP A 66 -9.95 14.48 2.73
C ASP A 66 -10.66 13.25 3.34
N TYR A 67 -10.68 13.19 4.67
CA TYR A 67 -11.23 12.06 5.41
C TYR A 67 -12.72 11.85 5.18
N ALA A 68 -13.48 12.94 5.07
CA ALA A 68 -14.92 12.87 4.81
C ALA A 68 -15.21 12.33 3.41
N GLY A 69 -14.52 12.81 2.40
CA GLY A 69 -14.66 12.33 1.03
C GLY A 69 -14.15 10.90 0.86
N ALA A 70 -13.08 10.51 1.56
CA ALA A 70 -12.57 9.14 1.59
C ALA A 70 -13.60 8.18 2.20
N LYS A 71 -14.20 8.53 3.34
CA LYS A 71 -15.25 7.76 3.99
C LYS A 71 -16.48 7.58 3.08
N ALA A 72 -16.94 8.65 2.45
CA ALA A 72 -18.09 8.59 1.55
C ALA A 72 -17.89 7.62 0.39
N ASP A 73 -16.71 7.57 -0.20
CA ASP A 73 -16.35 6.62 -1.24
C ASP A 73 -16.20 5.19 -0.69
N ALA A 74 -15.54 5.01 0.43
CA ALA A 74 -15.33 3.71 1.06
C ALA A 74 -16.64 3.03 1.46
N GLN A 75 -17.68 3.80 1.84
CA GLN A 75 -19.01 3.31 2.16
C GLN A 75 -19.76 2.71 0.94
N GLN A 76 -19.31 2.98 -0.30
CA GLN A 76 -19.88 2.40 -1.51
C GLN A 76 -19.36 0.97 -1.79
N VAL A 77 -18.44 0.48 -0.98
CA VAL A 77 -17.80 -0.83 -1.16
C VAL A 77 -18.53 -1.88 -0.33
N PRO A 78 -19.22 -2.85 -0.94
CA PRO A 78 -19.99 -3.84 -0.21
C PRO A 78 -19.09 -4.88 0.48
N ALA A 79 -19.63 -5.51 1.52
CA ALA A 79 -18.99 -6.64 2.18
C ALA A 79 -18.61 -7.74 1.18
N GLY A 80 -17.44 -8.33 1.39
CA GLY A 80 -16.91 -9.39 0.52
C GLY A 80 -16.31 -8.91 -0.80
N TYR A 81 -16.31 -7.62 -1.10
CA TYR A 81 -15.69 -7.11 -2.33
C TYR A 81 -14.17 -7.33 -2.32
N LEU A 82 -13.69 -7.91 -3.40
CA LEU A 82 -12.25 -8.13 -3.65
C LEU A 82 -11.96 -8.05 -5.15
N LYS A 83 -11.08 -7.14 -5.52
CA LYS A 83 -10.50 -7.05 -6.86
C LYS A 83 -9.03 -7.37 -6.80
N ASN A 84 -8.59 -8.31 -7.61
CA ASN A 84 -7.20 -8.76 -7.67
C ASN A 84 -6.50 -8.33 -8.95
N ALA A 85 -5.20 -8.03 -8.84
CA ALA A 85 -4.26 -8.18 -9.94
C ALA A 85 -3.99 -9.66 -10.17
N THR A 86 -4.05 -10.09 -11.43
CA THR A 86 -3.83 -11.49 -11.82
C THR A 86 -2.43 -11.65 -12.41
N TYR A 87 -1.81 -12.78 -12.08
CA TYR A 87 -0.47 -13.16 -12.52
C TYR A 87 -0.50 -14.43 -13.34
N SER A 88 0.64 -14.87 -13.86
CA SER A 88 0.75 -16.05 -14.72
C SER A 88 2.03 -16.82 -14.40
N ALA A 89 1.93 -18.13 -14.27
CA ALA A 89 3.08 -19.02 -14.12
C ALA A 89 3.82 -19.28 -15.45
N THR A 90 3.13 -19.09 -16.58
CA THR A 90 3.66 -19.42 -17.91
C THR A 90 4.28 -18.24 -18.65
N VAL A 91 4.02 -17.01 -18.19
CA VAL A 91 4.54 -15.78 -18.82
C VAL A 91 5.38 -15.03 -17.80
N GLY A 92 6.69 -15.14 -17.86
CA GLY A 92 7.64 -14.61 -16.87
C GLY A 92 7.47 -13.11 -16.54
N ARG A 93 7.10 -12.28 -17.53
CA ARG A 93 6.80 -10.85 -17.31
C ARG A 93 5.53 -10.61 -16.48
N ARG A 94 4.74 -11.65 -16.24
CA ARG A 94 3.49 -11.62 -15.48
C ARG A 94 3.59 -12.46 -14.20
N ASN A 95 4.78 -12.79 -13.75
CA ASN A 95 4.97 -13.43 -12.47
C ASN A 95 4.62 -12.48 -11.32
N ASN A 96 4.15 -13.05 -10.20
CA ASN A 96 4.06 -12.35 -8.93
C ASN A 96 5.47 -12.16 -8.37
N LEU A 97 6.03 -10.97 -8.52
CA LEU A 97 7.40 -10.66 -8.10
C LEU A 97 7.53 -10.63 -6.57
N VAL A 98 6.47 -10.35 -5.81
CA VAL A 98 6.49 -10.45 -4.34
C VAL A 98 6.77 -11.88 -3.89
N TRP A 99 6.16 -12.86 -4.57
CA TRP A 99 6.49 -14.25 -4.34
C TRP A 99 7.89 -14.58 -4.85
N ALA A 100 8.22 -14.21 -6.08
CA ALA A 100 9.47 -14.62 -6.75
C ALA A 100 10.71 -14.14 -6.01
N ASP A 101 10.72 -12.91 -5.52
CA ASP A 101 11.86 -12.31 -4.82
C ASP A 101 12.03 -12.84 -3.39
N ASN A 102 10.93 -13.23 -2.74
CA ASN A 102 10.95 -13.79 -1.39
C ASN A 102 10.91 -15.32 -1.34
N ALA A 103 10.70 -16.00 -2.48
CA ALA A 103 10.67 -17.46 -2.53
C ALA A 103 11.96 -18.11 -2.01
N THR A 104 11.83 -19.28 -1.37
CA THR A 104 12.96 -20.01 -0.77
C THR A 104 14.06 -20.38 -1.76
N THR A 105 13.75 -20.43 -3.04
CA THR A 105 14.71 -20.69 -4.13
C THR A 105 15.51 -19.47 -4.55
N ASN A 106 14.89 -18.27 -4.53
CA ASN A 106 15.52 -17.03 -4.95
C ASN A 106 16.13 -16.25 -3.75
N ARG A 107 15.35 -16.01 -2.71
CA ARG A 107 15.78 -15.33 -1.49
C ARG A 107 16.43 -13.97 -1.71
N SER A 108 16.03 -13.24 -2.76
CA SER A 108 16.53 -11.91 -3.06
C SER A 108 16.07 -10.87 -2.03
N SER A 109 14.92 -11.11 -1.40
CA SER A 109 14.37 -10.30 -0.33
C SER A 109 14.00 -11.16 0.88
N SER A 110 13.97 -10.56 2.05
CA SER A 110 13.55 -11.18 3.30
C SER A 110 12.56 -10.27 4.00
N ILE A 111 11.56 -10.84 4.66
CA ILE A 111 10.61 -10.03 5.44
C ILE A 111 11.34 -9.42 6.63
N GLY A 112 11.23 -8.09 6.75
CA GLY A 112 11.84 -7.31 7.82
C GLY A 112 10.91 -7.07 9.01
N GLU A 113 11.42 -6.32 9.99
CA GLU A 113 10.60 -5.79 11.07
C GLU A 113 9.65 -4.68 10.55
N PRO A 114 8.46 -4.56 11.16
CA PRO A 114 7.99 -5.31 12.33
C PRO A 114 7.31 -6.65 12.00
N TYR A 115 7.17 -7.00 10.73
CA TYR A 115 6.36 -8.14 10.28
C TYR A 115 6.87 -9.50 10.74
N ARG A 116 8.19 -9.71 10.77
CA ARG A 116 8.78 -10.98 11.21
C ARG A 116 8.56 -11.26 12.69
N SER A 117 8.25 -10.24 13.49
CA SER A 117 7.93 -10.36 14.92
C SER A 117 6.43 -10.55 15.19
N ILE A 118 5.57 -10.40 14.18
CA ILE A 118 4.13 -10.68 14.31
C ILE A 118 3.93 -12.19 14.23
N THR A 119 3.41 -12.76 15.33
CA THR A 119 3.12 -14.19 15.43
C THR A 119 1.63 -14.45 15.65
N GLY A 120 1.12 -15.56 15.14
CA GLY A 120 -0.26 -15.99 15.36
C GLY A 120 -1.34 -15.22 14.60
N ASP A 121 -0.99 -14.19 13.83
CA ASP A 121 -1.94 -13.47 12.98
C ASP A 121 -1.96 -14.10 11.57
N PRO A 122 -3.08 -14.69 11.12
CA PRO A 122 -3.15 -15.35 9.82
C PRO A 122 -3.03 -14.40 8.63
N ARG A 123 -3.16 -13.08 8.85
CA ARG A 123 -2.99 -12.05 7.79
C ARG A 123 -1.53 -11.76 7.50
N VAL A 124 -0.61 -12.12 8.44
CA VAL A 124 0.83 -11.91 8.34
C VAL A 124 1.55 -13.27 8.47
N PRO A 125 1.37 -14.17 7.50
CA PRO A 125 1.95 -15.49 7.56
C PRO A 125 3.43 -15.45 7.17
N VAL A 126 4.30 -15.19 8.15
CA VAL A 126 5.76 -15.13 8.00
C VAL A 126 6.39 -16.28 8.76
N THR A 127 7.34 -16.96 8.14
CA THR A 127 8.08 -18.08 8.72
C THR A 127 9.58 -17.81 8.66
N ALA A 128 10.26 -17.97 9.80
CA ALA A 128 11.72 -17.99 9.83
C ALA A 128 12.23 -19.28 9.15
N THR A 129 13.22 -19.15 8.29
CA THR A 129 13.92 -20.31 7.71
C THR A 129 15.24 -20.55 8.45
N THR A 130 15.87 -21.69 8.20
CA THR A 130 17.22 -21.98 8.70
C THR A 130 18.32 -21.53 7.74
N THR A 131 17.94 -20.91 6.62
CA THR A 131 18.85 -20.48 5.56
C THR A 131 19.00 -18.98 5.54
N THR A 132 20.10 -18.50 5.00
CA THR A 132 20.32 -17.07 4.75
C THR A 132 19.78 -16.65 3.38
N SER A 133 19.39 -15.38 3.27
CA SER A 133 19.13 -14.72 1.99
C SER A 133 20.42 -14.60 1.16
N ALA A 134 20.30 -14.16 -0.08
CA ALA A 134 21.46 -13.85 -0.92
C ALA A 134 22.43 -12.84 -0.29
N THR A 135 21.97 -12.08 0.69
CA THR A 135 22.75 -11.06 1.41
C THR A 135 23.36 -11.57 2.73
N GLY A 136 23.26 -12.86 3.02
CA GLY A 136 23.81 -13.44 4.26
C GLY A 136 22.95 -13.21 5.52
N ILE A 137 21.78 -12.60 5.40
CA ILE A 137 20.84 -12.36 6.51
C ILE A 137 19.89 -13.55 6.62
N LEU A 138 19.51 -13.93 7.84
CA LEU A 138 18.50 -14.97 8.06
C LEU A 138 17.24 -14.64 7.27
N HIS A 139 16.81 -15.58 6.44
CA HIS A 139 15.68 -15.39 5.54
C HIS A 139 14.35 -15.65 6.25
N PHE A 140 13.44 -14.67 6.17
CA PHE A 140 12.06 -14.75 6.60
C PHE A 140 11.18 -14.81 5.37
N PHE A 141 10.45 -15.91 5.24
CA PHE A 141 9.62 -16.24 4.08
C PHE A 141 8.15 -15.94 4.36
N GLN A 142 7.48 -15.31 3.41
CA GLN A 142 6.04 -15.08 3.46
C GLN A 142 5.29 -16.19 2.73
N THR A 143 4.14 -16.60 3.24
CA THR A 143 3.26 -17.59 2.59
C THR A 143 1.89 -17.00 2.20
N LYS A 144 1.72 -15.69 2.29
CA LYS A 144 0.52 -14.99 1.84
C LYS A 144 0.28 -15.20 0.34
N TYR A 145 1.35 -15.13 -0.43
CA TYR A 145 1.38 -15.45 -1.85
C TYR A 145 2.17 -16.73 -2.04
N ALA A 146 1.45 -17.87 -2.19
CA ALA A 146 2.07 -19.19 -2.14
C ALA A 146 2.68 -19.64 -3.46
N THR A 147 2.34 -18.98 -4.58
CA THR A 147 2.77 -19.37 -5.94
C THR A 147 3.13 -18.16 -6.78
N VAL A 148 3.87 -18.41 -7.86
CA VAL A 148 4.31 -17.38 -8.82
C VAL A 148 3.16 -16.68 -9.55
N ASP A 149 1.99 -17.28 -9.54
CA ASP A 149 0.75 -16.74 -10.13
C ASP A 149 -0.30 -16.35 -9.09
N ALA A 150 0.05 -16.38 -7.80
CA ALA A 150 -0.85 -15.95 -6.73
C ALA A 150 -1.31 -14.50 -6.95
N PRO A 151 -2.62 -14.22 -6.90
CA PRO A 151 -3.14 -12.88 -7.11
C PRO A 151 -2.82 -11.95 -5.93
N ILE A 152 -2.65 -10.66 -6.23
CA ILE A 152 -2.47 -9.61 -5.22
C ILE A 152 -3.72 -8.71 -5.18
N PRO A 153 -4.30 -8.43 -3.99
CA PRO A 153 -5.42 -7.50 -3.87
C PRO A 153 -5.06 -6.10 -4.38
N LEU A 154 -5.87 -5.56 -5.28
CA LEU A 154 -5.82 -4.16 -5.75
C LEU A 154 -6.76 -3.27 -4.94
N ALA A 155 -7.95 -3.81 -4.61
CA ALA A 155 -8.98 -3.11 -3.87
C ALA A 155 -9.84 -4.13 -3.14
N LYS A 156 -10.15 -3.90 -1.87
CA LYS A 156 -10.95 -4.83 -1.07
C LYS A 156 -11.79 -4.12 -0.01
N TYR A 157 -12.83 -4.83 0.45
CA TYR A 157 -13.73 -4.34 1.49
C TYR A 157 -13.01 -3.98 2.80
N GLN A 158 -12.04 -4.79 3.23
CA GLN A 158 -11.30 -4.55 4.49
C GLN A 158 -10.51 -3.25 4.44
N GLU A 159 -9.90 -2.93 3.30
CA GLU A 159 -9.24 -1.63 3.13
C GLU A 159 -10.26 -0.48 3.23
N ALA A 160 -11.42 -0.61 2.58
CA ALA A 160 -12.48 0.38 2.68
C ALA A 160 -12.96 0.57 4.13
N GLN A 161 -13.09 -0.51 4.91
CA GLN A 161 -13.44 -0.42 6.32
C GLN A 161 -12.36 0.32 7.14
N LEU A 162 -11.09 0.04 6.91
CA LEU A 162 -10.00 0.72 7.59
C LEU A 162 -9.91 2.22 7.21
N ILE A 163 -10.28 2.59 5.98
CA ILE A 163 -10.44 4.01 5.58
C ILE A 163 -11.60 4.66 6.35
N ILE A 164 -12.73 3.98 6.50
CA ILE A 164 -13.86 4.47 7.30
C ILE A 164 -13.43 4.65 8.76
N ALA A 165 -12.75 3.65 9.36
CA ALA A 165 -12.27 3.72 10.72
C ALA A 165 -11.32 4.91 10.94
N GLU A 166 -10.39 5.18 10.01
CA GLU A 166 -9.51 6.35 10.08
C GLU A 166 -10.31 7.66 10.07
N ALA A 167 -11.27 7.78 9.16
CA ALA A 167 -12.12 8.97 9.07
C ALA A 167 -12.95 9.18 10.35
N GLU A 168 -13.48 8.12 10.95
CA GLU A 168 -14.20 8.18 12.22
C GLU A 168 -13.30 8.65 13.37
N ILE A 169 -12.10 8.09 13.49
CA ILE A 169 -11.13 8.48 14.51
C ILE A 169 -10.73 9.95 14.34
N ARG A 170 -10.45 10.39 13.11
CA ARG A 170 -10.10 11.78 12.80
C ARG A 170 -11.23 12.77 13.10
N ALA A 171 -12.48 12.32 12.99
CA ALA A 171 -13.67 13.08 13.36
C ALA A 171 -14.00 13.03 14.87
N GLY A 172 -13.25 12.27 15.68
CA GLY A 172 -13.51 12.07 17.11
C GLY A 172 -14.65 11.09 17.40
N ASN A 173 -15.20 10.42 16.40
CA ASN A 173 -16.26 9.42 16.53
C ASN A 173 -15.69 8.03 16.84
N LEU A 174 -15.10 7.84 18.02
CA LEU A 174 -14.51 6.58 18.43
C LEU A 174 -15.52 5.40 18.44
N PRO A 175 -16.79 5.59 18.88
CA PRO A 175 -17.79 4.54 18.78
C PRO A 175 -18.05 4.06 17.34
N GLY A 176 -17.90 4.91 16.34
CA GLY A 176 -18.01 4.54 14.92
C GLY A 176 -16.85 3.71 14.40
N ALA A 177 -15.65 3.93 14.91
CA ALA A 177 -14.46 3.16 14.54
C ALA A 177 -14.38 1.79 15.25
N LEU A 178 -14.89 1.68 16.48
CA LEU A 178 -14.74 0.49 17.32
C LEU A 178 -15.19 -0.82 16.66
N PRO A 179 -16.36 -0.94 16.06
CA PRO A 179 -16.80 -2.21 15.47
C PRO A 179 -15.91 -2.66 14.32
N ILE A 180 -15.33 -1.73 13.58
CA ILE A 180 -14.41 -2.04 12.47
C ILE A 180 -13.10 -2.60 13.03
N LEU A 181 -12.49 -1.91 13.98
CA LEU A 181 -11.24 -2.35 14.63
C LEU A 181 -11.43 -3.70 15.35
N ALA A 182 -12.56 -3.89 16.02
CA ALA A 182 -12.91 -5.16 16.68
C ALA A 182 -13.02 -6.31 15.65
N ALA A 183 -13.65 -6.07 14.50
CA ALA A 183 -13.73 -7.07 13.43
C ALA A 183 -12.35 -7.44 12.88
N GLU A 184 -11.47 -6.46 12.71
CA GLU A 184 -10.09 -6.73 12.26
C GLU A 184 -9.28 -7.52 13.28
N ARG A 185 -9.46 -7.26 14.58
CA ARG A 185 -8.83 -8.07 15.64
C ARG A 185 -9.30 -9.53 15.63
N VAL A 186 -10.59 -9.75 15.42
CA VAL A 186 -11.14 -11.11 15.26
C VAL A 186 -10.49 -11.82 14.07
N ARG A 187 -10.35 -11.14 12.92
CA ARG A 187 -9.66 -11.65 11.73
C ARG A 187 -8.20 -12.01 12.00
N GLY A 188 -7.53 -11.24 12.86
CA GLY A 188 -6.14 -11.43 13.25
C GLY A 188 -5.94 -12.39 14.44
N ALA A 189 -6.99 -13.07 14.92
CA ALA A 189 -6.95 -13.91 16.11
C ALA A 189 -6.38 -13.17 17.36
N GLN A 190 -6.63 -11.87 17.46
CA GLN A 190 -6.13 -11.00 18.52
C GLN A 190 -7.16 -10.87 19.67
N PRO A 191 -6.72 -10.61 20.92
CA PRO A 191 -7.62 -10.28 22.01
C PRO A 191 -8.46 -9.03 21.72
N ALA A 192 -9.55 -8.82 22.46
CA ALA A 192 -10.40 -7.64 22.33
C ALA A 192 -9.59 -6.34 22.54
N PHE A 193 -9.94 -5.30 21.78
CA PHE A 193 -9.36 -3.98 21.96
C PHE A 193 -9.90 -3.32 23.24
N THR A 194 -9.02 -2.73 24.03
CA THR A 194 -9.33 -2.11 25.32
C THR A 194 -8.96 -0.63 25.42
N GLY A 195 -8.48 -0.05 24.30
CA GLY A 195 -8.14 1.38 24.26
C GLY A 195 -9.36 2.28 24.39
N VAL A 196 -9.17 3.45 24.99
CA VAL A 196 -10.27 4.39 25.29
C VAL A 196 -10.03 5.79 24.74
N THR A 197 -8.78 6.15 24.41
CA THR A 197 -8.42 7.48 23.90
C THR A 197 -8.31 7.49 22.37
N SER A 198 -8.42 8.66 21.78
CA SER A 198 -8.16 8.83 20.32
C SER A 198 -6.77 8.37 19.92
N ALA A 199 -5.78 8.52 20.79
CA ALA A 199 -4.42 8.03 20.55
C ALA A 199 -4.36 6.50 20.53
N ASP A 200 -5.07 5.81 21.44
CA ASP A 200 -5.17 4.35 21.45
C ASP A 200 -5.82 3.84 20.17
N TYR A 201 -6.92 4.47 19.74
CA TYR A 201 -7.63 4.11 18.51
C TYR A 201 -6.78 4.33 17.26
N LEU A 202 -6.00 5.42 17.22
CA LEU A 202 -5.10 5.67 16.10
C LEU A 202 -3.97 4.65 16.05
N ALA A 203 -3.37 4.31 17.19
CA ALA A 203 -2.33 3.29 17.27
C ALA A 203 -2.88 1.91 16.85
N GLU A 204 -4.08 1.56 17.31
CA GLU A 204 -4.77 0.34 16.91
C GLU A 204 -5.05 0.31 15.40
N LEU A 205 -5.58 1.40 14.83
CA LEU A 205 -5.82 1.50 13.39
C LEU A 205 -4.53 1.25 12.60
N ILE A 206 -3.42 1.87 12.99
CA ILE A 206 -2.12 1.71 12.32
C ILE A 206 -1.68 0.24 12.39
N ASP A 207 -1.82 -0.43 13.54
CA ASP A 207 -1.48 -1.84 13.67
C ASP A 207 -2.40 -2.73 12.81
N GLN A 208 -3.72 -2.48 12.80
CA GLN A 208 -4.65 -3.25 11.98
C GLN A 208 -4.41 -3.02 10.48
N ARG A 209 -4.13 -1.78 10.03
CA ARG A 209 -3.77 -1.50 8.64
C ARG A 209 -2.49 -2.25 8.24
N ARG A 210 -1.45 -2.19 9.06
CA ARG A 210 -0.19 -2.90 8.84
C ARG A 210 -0.40 -4.40 8.63
N ARG A 211 -1.25 -5.03 9.46
CA ARG A 211 -1.52 -6.48 9.37
C ARG A 211 -2.40 -6.83 8.17
N GLU A 212 -3.51 -6.14 8.00
CA GLU A 212 -4.49 -6.45 6.95
C GLU A 212 -3.94 -6.17 5.55
N LEU A 213 -3.13 -5.13 5.39
CA LEU A 213 -2.57 -4.70 4.11
C LEU A 213 -1.12 -5.19 3.88
N PHE A 214 -0.67 -6.17 4.66
CA PHE A 214 0.66 -6.75 4.54
C PHE A 214 0.95 -7.16 3.09
N LEU A 215 2.06 -6.64 2.52
CA LEU A 215 2.50 -6.86 1.13
C LEU A 215 1.48 -6.45 0.05
N GLU A 216 0.61 -5.49 0.35
CA GLU A 216 -0.36 -4.93 -0.61
C GLU A 216 0.01 -3.50 -1.07
N GLY A 217 1.24 -3.04 -0.80
CA GLY A 217 1.78 -1.78 -1.30
C GLY A 217 1.27 -0.51 -0.61
N GLN A 218 0.66 -0.62 0.59
CA GLN A 218 0.08 0.53 1.29
C GLN A 218 0.98 1.11 2.39
N GLU A 219 1.99 0.36 2.85
CA GLU A 219 2.76 0.73 4.05
C GLU A 219 3.54 2.03 3.93
N LEU A 220 4.14 2.30 2.75
CA LEU A 220 4.93 3.52 2.57
C LEU A 220 4.06 4.77 2.71
N GLU A 221 2.85 4.75 2.15
CA GLU A 221 1.91 5.86 2.28
C GLU A 221 1.39 6.00 3.71
N ASP A 222 1.18 4.89 4.41
CA ASP A 222 0.85 4.91 5.84
C ASP A 222 1.99 5.51 6.69
N ILE A 223 3.25 5.14 6.42
CA ILE A 223 4.43 5.72 7.08
C ILE A 223 4.44 7.24 6.90
N ILE A 224 4.24 7.73 5.68
CA ILE A 224 4.24 9.16 5.37
C ILE A 224 3.05 9.87 6.03
N ARG A 225 1.83 9.32 5.91
CA ARG A 225 0.59 9.95 6.39
C ARG A 225 0.52 10.03 7.91
N PHE A 226 0.98 8.99 8.60
CA PHE A 226 0.99 8.92 10.06
C PHE A 226 2.29 9.45 10.68
N GLY A 227 3.31 9.76 9.88
CA GLY A 227 4.61 10.22 10.39
C GLY A 227 5.37 9.13 11.16
N LEU A 228 5.29 7.88 10.68
CA LEU A 228 5.93 6.74 11.35
C LEU A 228 7.41 6.66 11.00
N ASN A 229 8.17 6.04 11.88
CA ASN A 229 9.56 5.70 11.60
C ASN A 229 9.62 4.58 10.56
N ILE A 230 10.50 4.75 9.58
CA ILE A 230 10.81 3.67 8.63
C ILE A 230 11.66 2.59 9.33
N ALA A 231 11.44 1.34 8.96
CA ALA A 231 12.26 0.23 9.43
C ALA A 231 13.06 -0.37 8.24
N PRO A 232 14.36 -0.61 8.38
CA PRO A 232 15.23 -0.33 9.54
C PRO A 232 15.41 1.17 9.82
N THR A 233 15.62 1.50 11.11
CA THR A 233 15.70 2.90 11.55
C THR A 233 16.88 3.62 10.91
N THR A 234 16.69 4.88 10.51
CA THR A 234 17.76 5.77 10.05
C THR A 234 18.96 5.74 10.99
N GLY A 235 20.16 5.60 10.44
CA GLY A 235 21.42 5.53 11.20
C GLY A 235 21.74 4.14 11.75
N SER A 236 20.84 3.15 11.70
CA SER A 236 21.18 1.77 12.06
C SER A 236 22.15 1.15 11.05
N ALA A 237 22.95 0.19 11.50
CA ALA A 237 23.96 -0.44 10.65
C ALA A 237 23.35 -1.17 9.46
N TYR A 238 23.87 -0.89 8.27
CA TYR A 238 23.54 -1.63 7.06
C TYR A 238 24.52 -2.82 6.90
N HIS A 239 23.99 -3.99 6.62
CA HIS A 239 24.78 -5.24 6.62
C HIS A 239 25.91 -5.29 5.58
N PHE A 240 25.88 -4.47 4.54
CA PHE A 240 26.98 -4.33 3.57
C PHE A 240 27.95 -3.20 3.92
N GLY A 241 27.85 -2.61 5.11
CA GLY A 241 28.64 -1.47 5.56
C GLY A 241 27.92 -0.14 5.41
N GLY A 242 28.26 0.83 6.27
CA GLY A 242 27.56 2.09 6.38
C GLY A 242 26.27 1.98 7.19
N THR A 243 25.33 2.91 6.97
CA THR A 243 24.08 3.03 7.72
C THR A 243 22.89 3.24 6.80
N TYR A 244 21.70 2.87 7.28
CA TYR A 244 20.44 3.20 6.60
C TYR A 244 20.19 4.71 6.60
N GLY A 245 19.80 5.22 5.44
CA GLY A 245 19.45 6.63 5.26
C GLY A 245 18.03 6.97 5.77
N ASN A 246 17.64 8.21 5.57
CA ASN A 246 16.32 8.74 5.95
C ASN A 246 15.37 8.93 4.74
N GLN A 247 15.71 8.37 3.60
CA GLN A 247 14.93 8.53 2.38
C GLN A 247 13.60 7.77 2.48
N ILE A 248 12.48 8.49 2.47
CA ILE A 248 11.12 7.94 2.56
C ILE A 248 10.36 7.99 1.23
N CYS A 249 11.00 8.42 0.16
CA CYS A 249 10.40 8.46 -1.17
C CYS A 249 11.47 8.23 -2.24
N PHE A 250 11.10 7.74 -3.40
CA PHE A 250 12.00 7.58 -4.53
C PHE A 250 12.14 8.91 -5.27
N PRO A 251 13.36 9.43 -5.47
CA PRO A 251 13.57 10.61 -6.32
C PRO A 251 13.27 10.28 -7.78
N LEU A 252 13.05 11.32 -8.58
CA LEU A 252 12.97 11.13 -10.04
C LEU A 252 14.24 10.45 -10.57
N PRO A 253 14.11 9.49 -11.52
CA PRO A 253 15.26 8.84 -12.13
C PRO A 253 16.21 9.88 -12.77
N SER A 254 17.51 9.62 -12.70
CA SER A 254 18.52 10.48 -13.32
C SER A 254 18.29 10.68 -14.82
N ALA A 255 17.81 9.64 -15.51
CA ALA A 255 17.47 9.73 -16.94
C ALA A 255 16.38 10.77 -17.22
N GLU A 256 15.36 10.87 -16.34
CA GLU A 256 14.32 11.89 -16.46
C GLU A 256 14.88 13.29 -16.18
N ARG A 257 15.68 13.43 -15.13
CA ARG A 257 16.29 14.72 -14.74
C ARG A 257 17.21 15.29 -15.81
N LEU A 258 18.06 14.43 -16.40
CA LEU A 258 19.08 14.86 -17.37
C LEU A 258 18.50 15.19 -18.76
N ASN A 259 17.41 14.54 -19.13
CA ASN A 259 16.86 14.65 -20.50
C ASN A 259 15.57 15.47 -20.58
N ASN A 260 14.98 15.85 -19.45
CA ASN A 260 13.75 16.64 -19.41
C ASN A 260 14.07 18.12 -19.15
N PRO A 261 13.91 19.02 -20.16
CA PRO A 261 14.25 20.44 -20.02
C PRO A 261 13.31 21.20 -19.05
N LEU A 262 12.19 20.60 -18.64
CA LEU A 262 11.22 21.19 -17.70
C LEU A 262 11.50 20.82 -16.24
N ILE A 263 12.51 19.98 -15.99
CA ILE A 263 12.94 19.61 -14.65
C ILE A 263 14.27 20.27 -14.37
N GLY A 264 14.31 21.11 -13.35
CA GLY A 264 15.53 21.80 -12.95
C GLY A 264 16.65 20.81 -12.59
N SER A 265 17.85 21.10 -13.05
CA SER A 265 19.10 20.37 -12.74
C SER A 265 19.47 20.48 -11.27
#